data_d904332ed64b91643346d8cdfdff8bb5
#
_entry.id   d904332ed64b91643346d8cdfdff8bb5
#
_cell.length_a   1.000
_cell.length_b   1.000
_cell.length_c   1.000
_cell.angle_alpha   90.00
_cell.angle_beta   90.00
_cell.angle_gamma   90.00
#
_symmetry.space_group_name_H-M   'P 1'
#
loop_
_entity.id
_entity.type
_entity.pdbx_description
1 polymer ?
#
loop_
_entity_poly.entity_id
_entity_poly.type
_entity_poly.pdbx_seq_one_letter_code
_entity_poly.pdbx_strand_id
1 'polypeptide(L)'
;DETETTATFFCLGKIAKEFPYIVRDISERGHEIGCHSNEHIWLTKMTPDHLRKDTREALDCIQDVLGQKVLSYRAPAFSIGAGNKWAFEVLANEGIEYDASVFPAARDFGGFASFPADSPSIIKVNGSTIKEFPICLTKMFGKAVAFSGGGYFRFYPYQFIKNRIDKSLYTMSYFHIGDLLHDKGGVMSQQEYEEYFKESGSLKNRLL
;
A
#
# COMPACT_ATOMS: atom_id res chain seq x y z
N ASP A 1 -6.54 -13.54 17.11
CA ASP A 1 -6.24 -14.17 15.97
C ASP A 1 -6.79 -15.58 15.75
N GLU A 2 -8.09 -15.63 15.49
CA GLU A 2 -8.85 -16.88 15.28
C GLU A 2 -8.39 -17.67 14.05
N THR A 3 -7.69 -17.00 13.09
CA THR A 3 -7.29 -17.61 11.81
C THR A 3 -5.78 -17.86 11.71
N GLU A 4 -4.98 -17.49 12.72
CA GLU A 4 -3.51 -17.54 12.70
C GLU A 4 -2.89 -16.87 11.45
N THR A 5 -3.62 -15.94 10.84
CA THR A 5 -3.20 -15.27 9.60
C THR A 5 -2.37 -14.04 9.95
N THR A 6 -1.20 -13.91 9.34
CA THR A 6 -0.36 -12.72 9.44
C THR A 6 -0.58 -11.76 8.26
N ALA A 7 -0.28 -10.49 8.48
CA ALA A 7 -0.35 -9.44 7.46
C ALA A 7 0.81 -8.46 7.64
N THR A 8 1.12 -7.70 6.59
CA THR A 8 2.00 -6.54 6.68
C THR A 8 1.16 -5.29 6.86
N PHE A 9 1.37 -4.57 7.94
CA PHE A 9 0.72 -3.28 8.24
C PHE A 9 1.65 -2.14 7.83
N PHE A 10 1.30 -1.44 6.77
CA PHE A 10 2.06 -0.28 6.30
C PHE A 10 1.66 0.95 7.10
N CYS A 11 2.52 1.36 8.03
CA CYS A 11 2.29 2.43 8.98
C CYS A 11 2.93 3.75 8.54
N LEU A 12 2.26 4.87 8.83
CA LEU A 12 2.84 6.20 8.67
C LEU A 12 3.82 6.49 9.82
N GLY A 13 4.94 7.13 9.51
CA GLY A 13 5.91 7.54 10.53
C GLY A 13 5.31 8.45 11.59
N LYS A 14 4.52 9.45 11.19
CA LYS A 14 3.81 10.32 12.12
C LYS A 14 2.84 9.59 13.05
N ILE A 15 2.18 8.53 12.57
CA ILE A 15 1.31 7.71 13.42
C ILE A 15 2.13 6.88 14.42
N ALA A 16 3.26 6.32 13.98
CA ALA A 16 4.17 5.61 14.88
C ALA A 16 4.72 6.53 15.98
N LYS A 17 5.00 7.79 15.66
CA LYS A 17 5.47 8.80 16.62
C LYS A 17 4.37 9.20 17.61
N GLU A 18 3.15 9.43 17.13
CA GLU A 18 2.03 9.93 17.93
C GLU A 18 1.36 8.82 18.74
N PHE A 19 1.25 7.61 18.14
CA PHE A 19 0.56 6.46 18.72
C PHE A 19 1.45 5.21 18.72
N PRO A 20 2.63 5.21 19.38
CA PRO A 20 3.59 4.10 19.31
C PRO A 20 3.03 2.78 19.83
N TYR A 21 2.05 2.82 20.73
CA TYR A 21 1.40 1.63 21.27
C TYR A 21 0.65 0.83 20.19
N ILE A 22 0.08 1.50 19.15
CA ILE A 22 -0.61 0.81 18.04
C ILE A 22 0.39 -0.03 17.24
N VAL A 23 1.52 0.55 16.87
CA VAL A 23 2.56 -0.14 16.08
C VAL A 23 3.13 -1.32 16.87
N ARG A 24 3.33 -1.14 18.18
CA ARG A 24 3.82 -2.20 19.06
C ARG A 24 2.81 -3.34 19.19
N ASP A 25 1.54 -3.05 19.46
CA ASP A 25 0.48 -4.07 19.60
C ASP A 25 0.34 -4.92 18.32
N ILE A 26 0.41 -4.29 17.14
CA ILE A 26 0.39 -5.00 15.85
C ILE A 26 1.58 -5.96 15.73
N SER A 27 2.78 -5.48 16.05
CA SER A 27 4.02 -6.28 15.99
C SER A 27 4.02 -7.43 17.00
N GLU A 28 3.58 -7.18 18.24
CA GLU A 28 3.49 -8.19 19.31
C GLU A 28 2.48 -9.31 18.98
N ARG A 29 1.50 -9.02 18.13
CA ARG A 29 0.57 -10.02 17.58
C ARG A 29 1.14 -10.85 16.42
N GLY A 30 2.42 -10.65 16.07
CA GLY A 30 3.12 -11.42 15.03
C GLY A 30 2.89 -10.91 13.61
N HIS A 31 2.32 -9.73 13.45
CA HIS A 31 2.19 -9.09 12.13
C HIS A 31 3.48 -8.33 11.76
N GLU A 32 3.74 -8.19 10.46
CA GLU A 32 4.83 -7.37 9.95
C GLU A 32 4.44 -5.90 9.94
N ILE A 33 5.38 -5.02 10.26
CA ILE A 33 5.23 -3.57 10.09
C ILE A 33 6.08 -3.12 8.90
N GLY A 34 5.42 -2.46 7.95
CA GLY A 34 6.04 -1.78 6.81
C GLY A 34 5.92 -0.26 6.91
N CYS A 35 6.71 0.44 6.13
CA CYS A 35 6.68 1.90 6.03
C CYS A 35 5.66 2.35 4.97
N HIS A 36 4.82 3.35 5.31
CA HIS A 36 3.84 3.97 4.39
C HIS A 36 4.09 5.46 4.19
N SER A 37 5.35 5.91 4.12
CA SER A 37 5.78 7.30 4.19
C SER A 37 5.62 7.92 5.59
N ASN A 38 6.01 9.18 5.74
CA ASN A 38 5.80 9.93 6.98
C ASN A 38 4.46 10.67 6.96
N GLU A 39 4.18 11.43 5.88
CA GLU A 39 3.08 12.38 5.79
C GLU A 39 1.95 11.95 4.83
N HIS A 40 2.00 10.72 4.28
CA HIS A 40 1.05 10.22 3.27
C HIS A 40 0.97 11.07 2.00
N ILE A 41 2.07 11.73 1.60
CA ILE A 41 2.14 12.51 0.37
C ILE A 41 2.38 11.56 -0.81
N TRP A 42 1.68 11.78 -1.90
CA TRP A 42 1.87 10.97 -3.12
C TRP A 42 3.25 11.23 -3.74
N LEU A 43 3.95 10.16 -4.13
CA LEU A 43 5.30 10.27 -4.69
C LEU A 43 5.35 11.04 -6.01
N THR A 44 4.23 11.14 -6.72
CA THR A 44 4.09 12.00 -7.91
C THR A 44 4.22 13.50 -7.61
N LYS A 45 4.11 13.89 -6.33
CA LYS A 45 4.25 15.27 -5.84
C LYS A 45 5.59 15.51 -5.15
N MET A 46 6.47 14.51 -5.13
CA MET A 46 7.76 14.58 -4.45
C MET A 46 8.92 14.72 -5.43
N THR A 47 10.03 15.27 -4.94
CA THR A 47 11.37 15.13 -5.54
C THR A 47 12.09 13.96 -4.90
N PRO A 48 13.20 13.44 -5.49
CA PRO A 48 14.02 12.40 -4.86
C PRO A 48 14.50 12.76 -3.45
N ASP A 49 14.92 13.99 -3.22
CA ASP A 49 15.37 14.46 -1.90
C ASP A 49 14.23 14.54 -0.90
N HIS A 50 13.05 14.96 -1.34
CA HIS A 50 11.87 14.96 -0.49
C HIS A 50 11.47 13.53 -0.08
N LEU A 51 11.41 12.58 -1.03
CA LEU A 51 11.13 11.19 -0.72
C LEU A 51 12.16 10.59 0.24
N ARG A 52 13.46 10.87 0.02
CA ARG A 52 14.53 10.41 0.91
C ARG A 52 14.32 10.88 2.33
N LYS A 53 14.05 12.18 2.52
CA LYS A 53 13.81 12.78 3.84
C LYS A 53 12.57 12.18 4.50
N ASP A 54 11.44 12.14 3.79
CA ASP A 54 10.17 11.60 4.28
C ASP A 54 10.28 10.12 4.69
N THR A 55 10.94 9.32 3.85
CA THR A 55 11.15 7.88 4.14
C THR A 55 12.04 7.69 5.36
N ARG A 56 13.14 8.43 5.48
CA ARG A 56 14.05 8.35 6.62
C ARG A 56 13.36 8.73 7.92
N GLU A 57 12.64 9.85 7.95
CA GLU A 57 11.88 10.27 9.12
C GLU A 57 10.82 9.22 9.52
N ALA A 58 10.16 8.61 8.54
CA ALA A 58 9.20 7.54 8.81
C ALA A 58 9.87 6.29 9.40
N LEU A 59 10.97 5.86 8.79
CA LEU A 59 11.74 4.69 9.26
C LEU A 59 12.27 4.90 10.67
N ASP A 60 12.83 6.07 10.96
CA ASP A 60 13.33 6.40 12.29
C ASP A 60 12.21 6.28 13.34
N CYS A 61 11.04 6.88 13.08
CA CYS A 61 9.91 6.81 14.01
C CYS A 61 9.40 5.36 14.21
N ILE A 62 9.29 4.57 13.15
CA ILE A 62 8.75 3.21 13.24
C ILE A 62 9.77 2.27 13.90
N GLN A 63 11.05 2.37 13.52
CA GLN A 63 12.13 1.54 14.04
C GLN A 63 12.43 1.81 15.50
N ASP A 64 12.31 3.07 15.96
CA ASP A 64 12.41 3.44 17.38
C ASP A 64 11.36 2.75 18.24
N VAL A 65 10.15 2.54 17.71
CA VAL A 65 9.08 1.81 18.41
C VAL A 65 9.34 0.32 18.44
N LEU A 66 9.83 -0.24 17.33
CA LEU A 66 9.97 -1.69 17.14
C LEU A 66 11.30 -2.25 17.68
N GLY A 67 12.36 -1.43 17.79
CA GLY A 67 13.70 -1.89 18.10
C GLY A 67 14.35 -2.73 16.99
N GLN A 68 13.79 -2.73 15.78
CA GLN A 68 14.28 -3.51 14.64
C GLN A 68 14.10 -2.75 13.32
N LYS A 69 14.81 -3.19 12.28
CA LYS A 69 14.72 -2.59 10.94
C LYS A 69 13.37 -2.87 10.29
N VAL A 70 12.89 -1.88 9.56
CA VAL A 70 11.73 -1.98 8.65
C VAL A 70 12.26 -2.07 7.22
N LEU A 71 11.92 -3.13 6.53
CA LEU A 71 12.46 -3.45 5.21
C LEU A 71 11.43 -3.34 4.09
N SER A 72 10.15 -3.18 4.44
CA SER A 72 9.05 -3.13 3.48
C SER A 72 8.45 -1.73 3.38
N TYR A 73 8.05 -1.36 2.16
CA TYR A 73 7.47 -0.05 1.85
C TYR A 73 6.23 -0.19 0.96
N ARG A 74 5.27 0.71 1.15
CA ARG A 74 4.16 0.92 0.22
C ARG A 74 3.94 2.41 0.03
N ALA A 75 3.99 2.88 -1.22
CA ALA A 75 3.72 4.27 -1.54
C ALA A 75 2.25 4.63 -1.32
N PRO A 76 1.94 5.80 -0.72
CA PRO A 76 0.59 6.33 -0.68
C PRO A 76 -0.07 6.30 -2.05
N ALA A 77 -1.32 5.84 -2.12
CA ALA A 77 -2.14 5.75 -3.33
C ALA A 77 -1.51 4.94 -4.49
N PHE A 78 -0.55 4.05 -4.23
CA PHE A 78 0.21 3.35 -5.28
C PHE A 78 0.81 4.33 -6.29
N SER A 79 1.44 5.39 -5.79
CA SER A 79 1.87 6.54 -6.58
C SER A 79 3.26 6.39 -7.23
N ILE A 80 3.84 5.19 -7.27
CA ILE A 80 4.97 4.88 -8.14
C ILE A 80 4.46 4.57 -9.54
N GLY A 81 5.03 5.23 -10.54
CA GLY A 81 4.63 5.09 -11.94
C GLY A 81 5.79 5.33 -12.90
N ALA A 82 5.48 5.38 -14.20
CA ALA A 82 6.50 5.55 -15.24
C ALA A 82 7.32 6.85 -15.11
N GLY A 83 6.71 7.92 -14.55
CA GLY A 83 7.35 9.24 -14.41
C GLY A 83 8.27 9.39 -13.20
N ASN A 84 8.20 8.48 -12.22
CA ASN A 84 8.98 8.57 -11.00
C ASN A 84 9.65 7.26 -10.58
N LYS A 85 10.15 6.50 -11.55
CA LYS A 85 10.91 5.25 -11.33
C LYS A 85 12.14 5.43 -10.43
N TRP A 86 12.67 6.64 -10.35
CA TRP A 86 13.74 7.01 -9.43
C TRP A 86 13.40 6.72 -7.96
N ALA A 87 12.10 6.58 -7.64
CA ALA A 87 11.66 6.25 -6.29
C ALA A 87 12.23 4.90 -5.80
N PHE A 88 12.33 3.90 -6.67
CA PHE A 88 12.94 2.61 -6.30
C PHE A 88 14.40 2.74 -5.85
N GLU A 89 15.17 3.59 -6.53
CA GLU A 89 16.56 3.85 -6.13
C GLU A 89 16.62 4.53 -4.77
N VAL A 90 15.80 5.55 -4.56
CA VAL A 90 15.75 6.25 -3.26
C VAL A 90 15.36 5.29 -2.14
N LEU A 91 14.32 4.49 -2.33
CA LEU A 91 13.85 3.52 -1.32
C LEU A 91 14.92 2.45 -1.03
N ALA A 92 15.56 1.90 -2.05
CA ALA A 92 16.64 0.92 -1.88
C ALA A 92 17.83 1.51 -1.11
N ASN A 93 18.18 2.78 -1.37
CA ASN A 93 19.28 3.47 -0.66
C ASN A 93 18.92 3.80 0.81
N GLU A 94 17.65 3.90 1.14
CA GLU A 94 17.17 4.01 2.52
C GLU A 94 16.99 2.64 3.21
N GLY A 95 17.39 1.55 2.56
CA GLY A 95 17.41 0.20 3.14
C GLY A 95 16.11 -0.59 2.95
N ILE A 96 15.20 -0.14 2.10
CA ILE A 96 14.01 -0.91 1.73
C ILE A 96 14.41 -2.03 0.78
N GLU A 97 14.01 -3.26 1.11
CA GLU A 97 14.25 -4.46 0.30
C GLU A 97 13.00 -4.93 -0.43
N TYR A 98 11.82 -4.65 0.15
CA TYR A 98 10.52 -5.11 -0.34
C TYR A 98 9.61 -3.92 -0.61
N ASP A 99 9.10 -3.80 -1.83
CA ASP A 99 8.14 -2.77 -2.19
C ASP A 99 6.81 -3.38 -2.63
N ALA A 100 5.72 -2.73 -2.30
CA ALA A 100 4.38 -3.15 -2.69
C ALA A 100 3.58 -1.93 -3.21
N SER A 101 4.24 -1.09 -4.01
CA SER A 101 3.71 0.20 -4.46
C SER A 101 3.18 0.19 -5.88
N VAL A 102 3.45 -0.85 -6.67
CA VAL A 102 3.05 -0.86 -8.07
C VAL A 102 1.62 -1.34 -8.25
N PHE A 103 0.84 -0.52 -8.92
CA PHE A 103 -0.46 -0.88 -9.46
C PHE A 103 -0.32 -0.96 -10.98
N PRO A 104 -0.24 -2.16 -11.60
CA PRO A 104 0.16 -2.31 -13.00
C PRO A 104 -1.00 -2.06 -13.99
N ALA A 105 -1.77 -1.00 -13.78
CA ALA A 105 -2.81 -0.50 -14.67
C ALA A 105 -2.86 1.03 -14.68
N ALA A 106 -3.53 1.58 -15.68
CA ALA A 106 -3.81 3.01 -15.72
C ALA A 106 -4.83 3.39 -14.64
N ARG A 107 -4.56 4.49 -13.94
CA ARG A 107 -5.42 5.09 -12.93
C ARG A 107 -5.39 6.59 -13.07
N ASP A 108 -6.43 7.28 -12.59
CA ASP A 108 -6.50 8.74 -12.59
C ASP A 108 -5.41 9.37 -11.70
N PHE A 109 -4.94 8.62 -10.70
CA PHE A 109 -3.86 9.01 -9.80
C PHE A 109 -3.00 7.78 -9.47
N GLY A 110 -1.72 7.90 -9.66
CA GLY A 110 -0.79 6.77 -9.53
C GLY A 110 -1.01 5.72 -10.63
N GLY A 111 -0.48 4.53 -10.39
CA GLY A 111 -0.52 3.42 -11.33
C GLY A 111 0.65 3.43 -12.31
N PHE A 112 1.00 2.24 -12.75
CA PHE A 112 2.15 1.99 -13.63
C PHE A 112 1.75 1.03 -14.75
N ALA A 113 0.90 1.50 -15.66
CA ALA A 113 0.33 0.68 -16.75
C ALA A 113 1.36 -0.01 -17.65
N SER A 114 2.57 0.55 -17.76
CA SER A 114 3.69 -0.04 -18.51
C SER A 114 4.63 -0.89 -17.65
N PHE A 115 4.26 -1.22 -16.39
CA PHE A 115 5.04 -2.13 -15.59
C PHE A 115 4.97 -3.54 -16.20
N PRO A 116 6.12 -4.23 -16.38
CA PRO A 116 6.19 -5.42 -17.22
C PRO A 116 5.64 -6.70 -16.59
N ALA A 117 5.27 -6.66 -15.31
CA ALA A 117 4.83 -7.82 -14.55
C ALA A 117 3.61 -7.55 -13.69
N ASP A 118 2.77 -8.57 -13.50
CA ASP A 118 1.66 -8.64 -12.54
C ASP A 118 1.94 -9.65 -11.41
N SER A 119 3.21 -10.01 -11.24
CA SER A 119 3.75 -10.97 -10.27
C SER A 119 5.02 -10.41 -9.62
N PRO A 120 5.48 -10.97 -8.50
CA PRO A 120 6.69 -10.52 -7.81
C PRO A 120 7.88 -10.42 -8.76
N SER A 121 8.59 -9.31 -8.70
CA SER A 121 9.67 -8.97 -9.64
C SER A 121 10.87 -8.37 -8.90
N ILE A 122 12.06 -8.55 -9.45
CA ILE A 122 13.29 -7.90 -8.96
C ILE A 122 13.55 -6.67 -9.83
N ILE A 123 13.53 -5.51 -9.20
CA ILE A 123 13.89 -4.23 -9.82
C ILE A 123 15.35 -3.95 -9.51
N LYS A 124 16.17 -3.78 -10.55
CA LYS A 124 17.58 -3.41 -10.43
C LYS A 124 17.74 -1.93 -10.75
N VAL A 125 18.30 -1.16 -9.83
CA VAL A 125 18.50 0.30 -9.97
C VAL A 125 19.90 0.65 -9.47
N ASN A 126 20.75 1.14 -10.35
CA ASN A 126 22.09 1.68 -10.01
C ASN A 126 22.90 0.84 -9.01
N GLY A 127 22.90 -0.50 -9.20
CA GLY A 127 23.62 -1.43 -8.33
C GLY A 127 22.84 -1.91 -7.11
N SER A 128 21.71 -1.30 -6.79
CA SER A 128 20.79 -1.75 -5.75
C SER A 128 19.69 -2.64 -6.33
N THR A 129 19.05 -3.43 -5.48
CA THR A 129 17.92 -4.28 -5.85
C THR A 129 16.79 -4.09 -4.87
N ILE A 130 15.55 -4.09 -5.38
CA ILE A 130 14.33 -4.09 -4.59
C ILE A 130 13.39 -5.16 -5.14
N LYS A 131 12.71 -5.87 -4.27
CA LYS A 131 11.72 -6.88 -4.65
C LYS A 131 10.34 -6.22 -4.65
N GLU A 132 9.75 -6.10 -5.81
CA GLU A 132 8.41 -5.51 -5.99
C GLU A 132 7.33 -6.58 -5.96
N PHE A 133 6.28 -6.31 -5.20
CA PHE A 133 5.07 -7.12 -5.06
C PHE A 133 3.85 -6.34 -5.59
N PRO A 134 3.60 -6.35 -6.90
CA PRO A 134 2.57 -5.53 -7.50
C PRO A 134 1.15 -6.00 -7.14
N ILE A 135 0.19 -5.10 -7.26
CA ILE A 135 -1.22 -5.43 -7.13
C ILE A 135 -1.64 -6.38 -8.23
N CYS A 136 -2.39 -7.44 -7.86
CA CYS A 136 -2.89 -8.43 -8.79
C CYS A 136 -4.03 -7.90 -9.63
N LEU A 137 -3.96 -8.14 -10.92
CA LEU A 137 -5.01 -7.80 -11.87
C LEU A 137 -5.62 -9.07 -12.49
N THR A 138 -6.86 -8.96 -12.91
CA THR A 138 -7.52 -9.96 -13.74
C THR A 138 -8.05 -9.30 -15.00
N LYS A 139 -8.23 -10.07 -16.06
CA LYS A 139 -8.89 -9.58 -17.28
C LYS A 139 -10.40 -9.75 -17.17
N MET A 140 -11.13 -8.67 -17.38
CA MET A 140 -12.57 -8.65 -17.46
C MET A 140 -13.00 -7.79 -18.66
N PHE A 141 -13.74 -8.37 -19.60
CA PHE A 141 -14.14 -7.70 -20.86
C PHE A 141 -12.95 -7.05 -21.60
N GLY A 142 -11.80 -7.71 -21.64
CA GLY A 142 -10.58 -7.22 -22.29
C GLY A 142 -9.78 -6.14 -21.51
N LYS A 143 -10.29 -5.67 -20.38
CA LYS A 143 -9.62 -4.69 -19.52
C LYS A 143 -8.98 -5.36 -18.30
N ALA A 144 -7.81 -4.85 -17.90
CA ALA A 144 -7.17 -5.25 -16.66
C ALA A 144 -7.85 -4.54 -15.47
N VAL A 145 -8.35 -5.32 -14.51
CA VAL A 145 -9.04 -4.82 -13.33
C VAL A 145 -8.47 -5.45 -12.06
N ALA A 146 -8.37 -4.66 -11.00
CA ALA A 146 -8.02 -5.18 -9.69
C ALA A 146 -9.22 -5.93 -9.08
N PHE A 147 -8.96 -6.96 -8.28
CA PHE A 147 -10.02 -7.78 -7.66
C PHE A 147 -9.73 -8.13 -6.19
N SER A 148 -8.50 -7.95 -5.73
CA SER A 148 -7.99 -8.55 -4.49
C SER A 148 -7.88 -7.57 -3.32
N GLY A 149 -8.54 -6.42 -3.34
CA GLY A 149 -8.46 -5.52 -2.18
C GLY A 149 -9.24 -4.23 -2.31
N GLY A 150 -9.29 -3.47 -1.22
CA GLY A 150 -9.99 -2.20 -1.13
C GLY A 150 -11.46 -2.31 -1.53
N GLY A 151 -11.97 -1.29 -2.20
CA GLY A 151 -13.35 -1.24 -2.69
C GLY A 151 -13.72 -2.37 -3.66
N TYR A 152 -12.75 -2.93 -4.38
CA TYR A 152 -13.00 -4.07 -5.30
C TYR A 152 -13.48 -5.31 -4.55
N PHE A 153 -12.95 -5.55 -3.34
CA PHE A 153 -13.35 -6.69 -2.51
C PHE A 153 -14.81 -6.60 -2.04
N ARG A 154 -15.36 -5.40 -1.95
CA ARG A 154 -16.78 -5.16 -1.64
C ARG A 154 -17.68 -5.19 -2.88
N PHE A 155 -17.10 -4.86 -4.04
CA PHE A 155 -17.86 -4.72 -5.29
C PHE A 155 -18.13 -6.06 -5.97
N TYR A 156 -17.13 -6.97 -5.96
CA TYR A 156 -17.28 -8.26 -6.61
C TYR A 156 -17.91 -9.32 -5.69
N PRO A 157 -18.74 -10.24 -6.24
CA PRO A 157 -19.23 -11.38 -5.47
C PRO A 157 -18.07 -12.21 -4.92
N TYR A 158 -18.21 -12.72 -3.70
CA TYR A 158 -17.21 -13.55 -3.03
C TYR A 158 -16.72 -14.71 -3.91
N GLN A 159 -17.62 -15.41 -4.57
CA GLN A 159 -17.26 -16.55 -5.42
C GLN A 159 -16.39 -16.16 -6.61
N PHE A 160 -16.58 -14.96 -7.16
CA PHE A 160 -15.69 -14.41 -8.21
C PHE A 160 -14.28 -14.20 -7.67
N ILE A 161 -14.15 -13.53 -6.52
CA ILE A 161 -12.87 -13.26 -5.87
C ILE A 161 -12.17 -14.57 -5.54
N LYS A 162 -12.87 -15.48 -4.85
CA LYS A 162 -12.35 -16.80 -4.48
C LYS A 162 -11.80 -17.57 -5.68
N ASN A 163 -12.58 -17.65 -6.78
CA ASN A 163 -12.16 -18.33 -7.99
C ASN A 163 -10.92 -17.71 -8.65
N ARG A 164 -10.69 -16.42 -8.46
CA ARG A 164 -9.48 -15.74 -8.97
C ARG A 164 -8.28 -16.03 -8.09
N ILE A 165 -8.45 -15.98 -6.78
CA ILE A 165 -7.40 -16.31 -5.81
C ILE A 165 -6.97 -17.78 -6.00
N ASP A 166 -7.91 -18.71 -6.04
CA ASP A 166 -7.64 -20.16 -6.17
C ASP A 166 -6.85 -20.51 -7.47
N LYS A 167 -7.01 -19.71 -8.52
CA LYS A 167 -6.33 -19.92 -9.81
C LYS A 167 -5.04 -19.11 -9.96
N SER A 168 -4.71 -18.26 -9.01
CA SER A 168 -3.54 -17.39 -9.05
C SER A 168 -2.38 -18.04 -8.33
N LEU A 169 -1.19 -17.98 -8.93
CA LEU A 169 0.07 -18.37 -8.26
C LEU A 169 0.54 -17.31 -7.26
N TYR A 170 0.02 -16.11 -7.38
CA TYR A 170 0.33 -14.97 -6.51
C TYR A 170 -0.89 -14.09 -6.37
N THR A 171 -1.21 -13.70 -5.15
CA THR A 171 -2.27 -12.72 -4.89
C THR A 171 -1.80 -11.73 -3.82
N MET A 172 -1.76 -10.46 -4.18
CA MET A 172 -1.59 -9.35 -3.23
C MET A 172 -2.97 -8.81 -2.89
N SER A 173 -3.40 -9.01 -1.65
CA SER A 173 -4.60 -8.36 -1.11
C SER A 173 -4.21 -7.15 -0.29
N TYR A 174 -5.01 -6.09 -0.35
CA TYR A 174 -4.79 -4.88 0.45
C TYR A 174 -6.11 -4.30 0.94
N PHE A 175 -6.07 -3.75 2.13
CA PHE A 175 -7.23 -3.14 2.76
C PHE A 175 -6.80 -1.89 3.52
N HIS A 176 -7.67 -0.89 3.57
CA HIS A 176 -7.59 0.18 4.55
C HIS A 176 -8.48 -0.18 5.75
N ILE A 177 -8.18 0.35 6.91
CA ILE A 177 -8.99 0.12 8.12
C ILE A 177 -10.46 0.43 7.87
N GLY A 178 -10.75 1.54 7.15
CA GLY A 178 -12.10 1.92 6.76
C GLY A 178 -12.83 0.94 5.84
N ASP A 179 -12.11 0.08 5.10
CA ASP A 179 -12.73 -0.93 4.24
C ASP A 179 -13.40 -2.06 5.05
N LEU A 180 -12.96 -2.27 6.29
CA LEU A 180 -13.43 -3.34 7.17
C LEU A 180 -14.53 -2.88 8.14
N LEU A 181 -14.82 -1.58 8.21
CA LEU A 181 -15.86 -1.05 9.09
C LEU A 181 -17.24 -1.31 8.49
N HIS A 182 -18.04 -2.09 9.20
CA HIS A 182 -19.43 -2.38 8.82
C HIS A 182 -20.39 -1.25 9.18
N ASP A 183 -20.04 -0.44 10.17
CA ASP A 183 -20.92 0.58 10.71
C ASP A 183 -20.30 1.98 10.60
N LYS A 184 -21.08 2.90 10.03
CA LYS A 184 -20.67 4.30 9.85
C LYS A 184 -20.57 5.08 11.17
N GLY A 185 -20.97 4.48 12.29
CA GLY A 185 -21.20 5.16 13.56
C GLY A 185 -20.15 4.96 14.67
N GLY A 186 -19.12 4.15 14.46
CA GLY A 186 -18.27 3.73 15.59
C GLY A 186 -16.95 4.47 15.78
N VAL A 187 -16.35 5.03 14.73
CA VAL A 187 -14.97 5.57 14.81
C VAL A 187 -14.83 6.93 14.13
N MET A 188 -15.65 7.25 13.15
CA MET A 188 -15.66 8.54 12.45
C MET A 188 -17.08 9.05 12.35
N SER A 189 -17.29 10.35 12.54
CA SER A 189 -18.54 11.01 12.16
C SER A 189 -18.74 10.92 10.63
N GLN A 190 -19.98 11.06 10.18
CA GLN A 190 -20.30 11.10 8.75
C GLN A 190 -19.49 12.19 8.02
N GLN A 191 -19.25 13.32 8.69
CA GLN A 191 -18.51 14.46 8.15
C GLN A 191 -17.02 14.16 8.01
N GLU A 192 -16.37 13.57 9.04
CA GLU A 192 -14.98 13.13 9.01
C GLU A 192 -14.75 12.03 7.94
N TYR A 193 -15.72 11.10 7.81
CA TYR A 193 -15.69 10.08 6.78
C TYR A 193 -15.76 10.70 5.37
N GLU A 194 -16.64 11.68 5.16
CA GLU A 194 -16.76 12.38 3.88
C GLU A 194 -15.53 13.24 3.57
N GLU A 195 -14.91 13.88 4.55
CA GLU A 195 -13.68 14.64 4.40
C GLU A 195 -12.50 13.72 4.07
N TYR A 196 -12.32 12.63 4.81
CA TYR A 196 -11.29 11.62 4.55
C TYR A 196 -11.37 11.07 3.12
N PHE A 197 -12.57 10.77 2.64
CA PHE A 197 -12.76 10.26 1.28
C PHE A 197 -12.77 11.37 0.21
N LYS A 198 -13.05 12.62 0.54
CA LYS A 198 -12.85 13.76 -0.37
C LYS A 198 -11.37 14.02 -0.62
N GLU A 199 -10.57 14.02 0.42
CA GLU A 199 -9.12 14.22 0.32
C GLU A 199 -8.42 13.03 -0.36
N SER A 200 -8.90 11.81 -0.13
CA SER A 200 -8.37 10.59 -0.76
C SER A 200 -8.89 10.32 -2.18
N GLY A 201 -9.71 11.23 -2.74
CA GLY A 201 -10.30 11.07 -4.07
C GLY A 201 -11.42 10.03 -4.09
N SER A 202 -12.59 10.43 -3.62
CA SER A 202 -13.71 9.55 -3.26
C SER A 202 -14.08 8.50 -4.32
N LEU A 203 -14.27 7.27 -3.87
CA LEU A 203 -14.87 6.16 -4.61
C LEU A 203 -16.26 6.50 -5.22
N LYS A 204 -16.96 7.49 -4.66
CA LYS A 204 -18.30 7.90 -5.11
C LYS A 204 -18.30 8.49 -6.52
N ASN A 205 -17.20 9.10 -6.97
CA ASN A 205 -17.07 9.65 -8.31
C ASN A 205 -16.48 8.66 -9.33
N ARG A 206 -16.27 7.38 -8.95
CA ARG A 206 -15.65 6.36 -9.79
C ARG A 206 -16.55 5.18 -10.11
N LEU A 207 -17.72 5.13 -9.50
CA LEU A 207 -18.72 4.08 -9.72
C LEU A 207 -19.93 4.58 -10.55
N LEU A 208 -19.89 5.81 -11.02
CA LEU A 208 -20.74 6.37 -12.06
C LEU A 208 -19.88 6.67 -13.29
#